data_3591df7d21328924b84015bbd69f02d9
#
_entry.id   3591df7d21328924b84015bbd69f02d9
#
_cell.length_a   1.000
_cell.length_b   1.000
_cell.length_c   1.000
_cell.angle_alpha   90.00
_cell.angle_beta   90.00
_cell.angle_gamma   90.00
#
_symmetry.space_group_name_H-M   'P 1'
#
loop_
_entity.id
_entity.type
_entity.pdbx_description
1 polymer ?
#
loop_
_entity_poly.entity_id
_entity_poly.type
_entity_poly.pdbx_seq_one_letter_code
_entity_poly.pdbx_strand_id
1 'polypeptide(L)'
;MAETAVAMRKRLEAYIDLRRELKMQALRLDQMRQTVGDVKSPRYEPGKASATPGDAVARSVVALEALEERVAELADREAEEHDALERIICRVTNAQQRALLRLRYFDMMEWPEIAFSFYGDRIDYITEERDYVAKCYRLHTRAVSSMCTVRRRMIA
;
A
#
# COMPACT_ATOMS: atom_id res chain seq x y z
N MET A 1 12.96 4.09 -23.64
CA MET A 1 11.86 3.19 -24.05
C MET A 1 10.53 3.68 -23.53
N ALA A 2 9.52 3.68 -24.36
CA ALA A 2 8.18 4.02 -23.89
C ALA A 2 7.66 2.92 -22.96
N GLU A 3 7.22 3.30 -21.76
CA GLU A 3 6.58 2.36 -20.85
C GLU A 3 5.28 1.85 -21.47
N THR A 4 5.15 0.54 -21.57
CA THR A 4 3.95 -0.11 -22.08
C THR A 4 2.84 -0.12 -21.04
N ALA A 5 1.57 -0.26 -21.50
CA ALA A 5 0.44 -0.40 -20.57
C ALA A 5 0.61 -1.58 -19.59
N VAL A 6 1.28 -2.64 -20.03
CA VAL A 6 1.62 -3.79 -19.17
C VAL A 6 2.62 -3.40 -18.09
N ALA A 7 3.67 -2.65 -18.43
CA ALA A 7 4.67 -2.19 -17.46
C ALA A 7 4.06 -1.20 -16.46
N MET A 8 3.22 -0.28 -16.92
CA MET A 8 2.50 0.65 -16.03
C MET A 8 1.57 -0.10 -15.07
N ARG A 9 0.84 -1.10 -15.55
CA ARG A 9 -0.02 -1.93 -14.69
C ARG A 9 0.79 -2.67 -13.63
N LYS A 10 1.90 -3.30 -14.00
CA LYS A 10 2.81 -3.96 -13.06
C LYS A 10 3.37 -2.98 -12.01
N ARG A 11 3.68 -1.76 -12.43
CA ARG A 11 4.14 -0.70 -11.51
C ARG A 11 3.06 -0.33 -10.49
N LEU A 12 1.82 -0.19 -10.93
CA LEU A 12 0.68 0.11 -10.06
C LEU A 12 0.40 -1.06 -9.07
N GLU A 13 0.48 -2.30 -9.53
CA GLU A 13 0.35 -3.49 -8.68
C GLU A 13 1.50 -3.56 -7.65
N ALA A 14 2.73 -3.30 -8.07
CA ALA A 14 3.88 -3.25 -7.17
C ALA A 14 3.75 -2.16 -6.09
N TYR A 15 3.11 -1.03 -6.42
CA TYR A 15 2.80 0.02 -5.45
C TYR A 15 1.78 -0.45 -4.39
N ILE A 16 0.74 -1.19 -4.79
CA ILE A 16 -0.19 -1.81 -3.83
C ILE A 16 0.55 -2.78 -2.90
N ASP A 17 1.43 -3.61 -3.44
CA ASP A 17 2.19 -4.58 -2.65
C ASP A 17 3.15 -3.89 -1.68
N LEU A 18 3.80 -2.80 -2.09
CA LEU A 18 4.63 -1.96 -1.23
C LEU A 18 3.83 -1.37 -0.06
N ARG A 19 2.64 -0.87 -0.30
CA ARG A 19 1.75 -0.33 0.74
C ARG A 19 1.28 -1.42 1.70
N ARG A 20 0.97 -2.61 1.20
CA ARG A 20 0.62 -3.76 2.04
C ARG A 20 1.79 -4.20 2.91
N GLU A 21 2.98 -4.29 2.34
CA GLU A 21 4.19 -4.63 3.09
C GLU A 21 4.46 -3.60 4.20
N LEU A 22 4.41 -2.31 3.88
CA LEU A 22 4.57 -1.23 4.84
C LEU A 22 3.57 -1.34 6.00
N LYS A 23 2.29 -1.55 5.70
CA LYS A 23 1.24 -1.73 6.70
C LYS A 23 1.52 -2.93 7.61
N MET A 24 1.92 -4.07 7.06
CA MET A 24 2.22 -5.28 7.84
C MET A 24 3.45 -5.11 8.72
N GLN A 25 4.51 -4.48 8.20
CA GLN A 25 5.71 -4.23 9.00
C GLN A 25 5.49 -3.18 10.09
N ALA A 26 4.70 -2.14 9.82
CA ALA A 26 4.32 -1.16 10.84
C ALA A 26 3.49 -1.80 11.96
N LEU A 27 2.56 -2.68 11.62
CA LEU A 27 1.77 -3.43 12.61
C LEU A 27 2.66 -4.33 13.48
N ARG A 28 3.62 -5.03 12.85
CA ARG A 28 4.61 -5.85 13.57
C ARG A 28 5.48 -5.01 14.50
N LEU A 29 5.88 -3.82 14.05
CA LEU A 29 6.65 -2.88 14.86
C LEU A 29 5.89 -2.47 16.12
N ASP A 30 4.60 -2.12 15.99
CA ASP A 30 3.74 -1.76 17.12
C ASP A 30 3.60 -2.91 18.12
N GLN A 31 3.42 -4.14 17.65
CA GLN A 31 3.37 -5.34 18.49
C GLN A 31 4.68 -5.56 19.24
N MET A 32 5.83 -5.41 18.56
CA MET A 32 7.14 -5.56 19.22
C MET A 32 7.38 -4.48 20.28
N ARG A 33 7.00 -3.23 20.01
CA ARG A 33 7.10 -2.13 21.00
C ARG A 33 6.27 -2.41 22.25
N GLN A 34 5.07 -2.94 22.09
CA GLN A 34 4.22 -3.35 23.22
C GLN A 34 4.89 -4.47 24.04
N THR A 35 5.40 -5.50 23.37
CA THR A 35 6.07 -6.64 24.04
C THR A 35 7.33 -6.20 24.78
N VAL A 36 8.14 -5.32 24.22
CA VAL A 36 9.35 -4.78 24.88
C VAL A 36 8.98 -3.88 26.06
N GLY A 37 7.88 -3.10 25.94
CA GLY A 37 7.38 -2.24 27.02
C GLY A 37 6.76 -3.02 28.19
N ASP A 38 6.20 -4.20 27.92
CA ASP A 38 5.55 -5.07 28.93
C ASP A 38 6.50 -6.04 29.64
N VAL A 39 7.80 -6.00 29.39
CA VAL A 39 8.78 -6.80 30.13
C VAL A 39 8.82 -6.29 31.57
N LYS A 40 7.88 -6.78 32.39
CA LYS A 40 7.92 -6.68 33.84
C LYS A 40 9.23 -7.34 34.30
N SER A 41 9.92 -6.66 35.21
CA SER A 41 11.13 -7.16 35.88
C SER A 41 11.02 -8.65 36.17
N PRO A 42 11.99 -9.48 35.74
CA PRO A 42 11.93 -10.92 35.97
C PRO A 42 11.82 -11.18 37.45
N ARG A 43 10.77 -11.93 37.85
CA ARG A 43 10.70 -12.48 39.19
C ARG A 43 11.92 -13.38 39.37
N TYR A 44 12.83 -12.97 40.24
CA TYR A 44 14.00 -13.77 40.58
C TYR A 44 13.55 -15.09 41.22
N GLU A 45 13.63 -16.18 40.47
CA GLU A 45 13.58 -17.53 41.03
C GLU A 45 15.02 -18.05 41.15
N PRO A 46 15.53 -18.25 42.36
CA PRO A 46 16.88 -18.78 42.55
C PRO A 46 16.89 -20.25 42.16
N GLY A 47 17.64 -20.62 41.13
CA GLY A 47 17.95 -22.02 40.85
C GLY A 47 17.94 -22.51 39.39
N LYS A 48 17.73 -21.68 38.39
CA LYS A 48 17.90 -22.07 36.97
C LYS A 48 18.95 -21.20 36.30
N ALA A 49 20.12 -21.80 36.03
CA ALA A 49 21.09 -21.22 35.12
C ALA A 49 20.50 -21.21 33.69
N SER A 50 19.86 -20.15 33.30
CA SER A 50 19.52 -19.90 31.89
C SER A 50 20.21 -18.61 31.46
N ALA A 51 20.46 -18.49 30.14
CA ALA A 51 21.10 -17.36 29.49
C ALA A 51 20.76 -16.03 30.16
N THR A 52 21.77 -15.21 30.45
CA THR A 52 21.65 -13.95 31.20
C THR A 52 20.47 -13.13 30.65
N PRO A 53 19.52 -12.70 31.51
CA PRO A 53 18.35 -11.91 31.07
C PRO A 53 18.71 -10.70 30.21
N GLY A 54 19.91 -10.15 30.39
CA GLY A 54 20.46 -9.04 29.61
C GLY A 54 20.64 -9.33 28.13
N ASP A 55 21.02 -10.55 27.75
CA ASP A 55 21.28 -10.92 26.34
C ASP A 55 19.98 -11.06 25.55
N ALA A 56 18.92 -11.51 26.18
CA ALA A 56 17.60 -11.61 25.53
C ALA A 56 17.00 -10.23 25.30
N VAL A 57 17.10 -9.33 26.27
CA VAL A 57 16.65 -7.94 26.15
C VAL A 57 17.46 -7.20 25.08
N ALA A 58 18.79 -7.33 25.10
CA ALA A 58 19.66 -6.70 24.11
C ALA A 58 19.33 -7.16 22.68
N ARG A 59 19.10 -8.47 22.47
CA ARG A 59 18.66 -8.99 21.16
C ARG A 59 17.31 -8.45 20.74
N SER A 60 16.38 -8.29 21.64
CA SER A 60 15.05 -7.74 21.35
C SER A 60 15.13 -6.26 20.96
N VAL A 61 15.99 -5.48 21.61
CA VAL A 61 16.24 -4.06 21.25
C VAL A 61 16.86 -3.94 19.87
N VAL A 62 17.87 -4.75 19.55
CA VAL A 62 18.52 -4.76 18.22
C VAL A 62 17.51 -5.14 17.12
N ALA A 63 16.66 -6.15 17.37
CA ALA A 63 15.62 -6.54 16.43
C ALA A 63 14.57 -5.45 16.23
N LEU A 64 14.22 -4.71 17.29
CA LEU A 64 13.30 -3.58 17.24
C LEU A 64 13.87 -2.44 16.39
N GLU A 65 15.12 -2.05 16.62
CA GLU A 65 15.83 -1.01 15.85
C GLU A 65 15.91 -1.38 14.36
N ALA A 66 16.26 -2.63 14.04
CA ALA A 66 16.31 -3.11 12.67
C ALA A 66 14.95 -3.05 11.97
N LEU A 67 13.87 -3.36 12.69
CA LEU A 67 12.52 -3.25 12.15
C LEU A 67 12.08 -1.79 11.99
N GLU A 68 12.46 -0.90 12.89
CA GLU A 68 12.23 0.55 12.76
C GLU A 68 12.88 1.12 11.51
N GLU A 69 14.15 0.76 11.26
CA GLU A 69 14.86 1.16 10.03
C GLU A 69 14.15 0.62 8.78
N ARG A 70 13.73 -0.64 8.80
CA ARG A 70 13.03 -1.25 7.67
C ARG A 70 11.70 -0.55 7.38
N VAL A 71 10.91 -0.24 8.40
CA VAL A 71 9.65 0.50 8.25
C VAL A 71 9.89 1.91 7.71
N ALA A 72 10.92 2.60 8.19
CA ALA A 72 11.29 3.92 7.68
C ALA A 72 11.68 3.88 6.20
N GLU A 73 12.50 2.91 5.77
CA GLU A 73 12.87 2.72 4.36
C GLU A 73 11.64 2.45 3.46
N LEU A 74 10.73 1.59 3.93
CA LEU A 74 9.50 1.30 3.18
C LEU A 74 8.58 2.52 3.09
N ALA A 75 8.49 3.32 4.16
CA ALA A 75 7.70 4.55 4.18
C ALA A 75 8.27 5.59 3.19
N ASP A 76 9.59 5.75 3.14
CA ASP A 76 10.25 6.66 2.19
C ASP A 76 10.01 6.22 0.74
N ARG A 77 10.18 4.94 0.46
CA ARG A 77 9.90 4.38 -0.87
C ARG A 77 8.44 4.54 -1.28
N GLU A 78 7.52 4.32 -0.36
CA GLU A 78 6.09 4.50 -0.61
C GLU A 78 5.77 5.96 -0.94
N ALA A 79 6.29 6.91 -0.16
CA ALA A 79 6.08 8.34 -0.38
C ALA A 79 6.64 8.80 -1.74
N GLU A 80 7.84 8.36 -2.11
CA GLU A 80 8.46 8.68 -3.41
C GLU A 80 7.63 8.15 -4.58
N GLU A 81 7.17 6.91 -4.50
CA GLU A 81 6.37 6.29 -5.56
C GLU A 81 4.96 6.89 -5.61
N HIS A 82 4.35 7.21 -4.46
CA HIS A 82 3.09 7.93 -4.39
C HIS A 82 3.18 9.26 -5.16
N ASP A 83 4.18 10.07 -4.86
CA ASP A 83 4.37 11.35 -5.51
C ASP A 83 4.66 11.22 -7.00
N ALA A 84 5.42 10.20 -7.40
CA ALA A 84 5.69 9.92 -8.81
C ALA A 84 4.42 9.51 -9.57
N LEU A 85 3.57 8.67 -8.98
CA LEU A 85 2.29 8.27 -9.58
C LEU A 85 1.29 9.43 -9.61
N GLU A 86 1.18 10.21 -8.53
CA GLU A 86 0.28 11.37 -8.49
C GLU A 86 0.65 12.42 -9.54
N ARG A 87 1.93 12.66 -9.79
CA ARG A 87 2.38 13.56 -10.88
C ARG A 87 1.93 13.11 -12.26
N ILE A 88 1.76 11.82 -12.48
CA ILE A 88 1.21 11.27 -13.72
C ILE A 88 -0.32 11.38 -13.71
N ILE A 89 -0.97 10.92 -12.64
CA ILE A 89 -2.42 10.86 -12.50
C ILE A 89 -3.05 12.25 -12.64
N CYS A 90 -2.50 13.27 -12.00
CA CYS A 90 -3.05 14.63 -12.05
C CYS A 90 -3.07 15.22 -13.48
N ARG A 91 -2.24 14.70 -14.38
CA ARG A 91 -2.19 15.11 -15.80
C ARG A 91 -3.08 14.29 -16.73
N VAL A 92 -3.71 13.22 -16.25
CA VAL A 92 -4.72 12.50 -17.02
C VAL A 92 -5.93 13.41 -17.20
N THR A 93 -6.35 13.64 -18.43
CA THR A 93 -7.42 14.61 -18.75
C THR A 93 -8.79 14.20 -18.27
N ASN A 94 -9.10 12.91 -18.30
CA ASN A 94 -10.41 12.38 -17.90
C ASN A 94 -10.54 12.31 -16.37
N ALA A 95 -11.51 13.05 -15.81
CA ALA A 95 -11.73 13.13 -14.37
C ALA A 95 -12.15 11.79 -13.74
N GLN A 96 -12.96 10.99 -14.44
CA GLN A 96 -13.38 9.67 -13.94
C GLN A 96 -12.19 8.70 -13.87
N GLN A 97 -11.29 8.76 -14.85
CA GLN A 97 -10.06 7.97 -14.83
C GLN A 97 -9.15 8.36 -13.66
N ARG A 98 -8.97 9.66 -13.40
CA ARG A 98 -8.21 10.13 -12.24
C ARG A 98 -8.83 9.65 -10.93
N ALA A 99 -10.15 9.78 -10.78
CA ALA A 99 -10.87 9.34 -9.59
C ALA A 99 -10.71 7.84 -9.35
N LEU A 100 -10.91 7.03 -10.40
CA LEU A 100 -10.76 5.58 -10.31
C LEU A 100 -9.34 5.17 -9.88
N LEU A 101 -8.32 5.77 -10.47
CA LEU A 101 -6.93 5.47 -10.13
C LEU A 101 -6.61 5.79 -8.67
N ARG A 102 -7.09 6.94 -8.16
CA ARG A 102 -6.90 7.30 -6.75
C ARG A 102 -7.65 6.36 -5.81
N LEU A 103 -8.92 6.07 -6.08
CA LEU A 103 -9.70 5.13 -5.27
C LEU A 103 -9.03 3.75 -5.20
N ARG A 104 -8.55 3.24 -6.34
CA ARG A 104 -7.93 1.91 -6.38
C ARG A 104 -6.55 1.86 -5.72
N TYR A 105 -5.67 2.81 -6.04
CA TYR A 105 -4.26 2.72 -5.68
C TYR A 105 -3.87 3.56 -4.46
N PHE A 106 -4.55 4.65 -4.19
CA PHE A 106 -4.28 5.50 -3.03
C PHE A 106 -5.22 5.19 -1.86
N ASP A 107 -6.50 5.01 -2.12
CA ASP A 107 -7.48 4.65 -1.09
C ASP A 107 -7.59 3.13 -0.87
N MET A 108 -6.93 2.33 -1.71
CA MET A 108 -6.88 0.86 -1.60
C MET A 108 -8.26 0.18 -1.67
N MET A 109 -9.21 0.80 -2.35
CA MET A 109 -10.57 0.26 -2.48
C MET A 109 -10.62 -0.95 -3.42
N GLU A 110 -11.46 -1.92 -3.06
CA GLU A 110 -11.73 -3.06 -3.92
C GLU A 110 -12.71 -2.69 -5.06
N TRP A 111 -12.71 -3.48 -6.11
CA TRP A 111 -13.50 -3.17 -7.32
C TRP A 111 -15.00 -2.99 -7.07
N PRO A 112 -15.68 -3.82 -6.23
CA PRO A 112 -17.07 -3.59 -5.90
C PRO A 112 -17.32 -2.27 -5.17
N GLU A 113 -16.41 -1.85 -4.28
CA GLU A 113 -16.49 -0.57 -3.56
C GLU A 113 -16.33 0.61 -4.52
N ILE A 114 -15.42 0.52 -5.48
CA ILE A 114 -15.24 1.52 -6.53
C ILE A 114 -16.49 1.61 -7.40
N ALA A 115 -17.04 0.48 -7.83
CA ALA A 115 -18.27 0.44 -8.60
C ALA A 115 -19.45 1.07 -7.84
N PHE A 116 -19.57 0.79 -6.55
CA PHE A 116 -20.57 1.43 -5.69
C PHE A 116 -20.36 2.93 -5.58
N SER A 117 -19.11 3.39 -5.46
CA SER A 117 -18.79 4.82 -5.39
C SER A 117 -19.19 5.58 -6.66
N PHE A 118 -19.09 4.94 -7.84
CA PHE A 118 -19.47 5.55 -9.11
C PHE A 118 -20.95 5.41 -9.46
N TYR A 119 -21.58 4.30 -9.08
CA TYR A 119 -22.89 3.88 -9.61
C TYR A 119 -23.89 3.46 -8.53
N GLY A 120 -23.54 3.54 -7.25
CA GLY A 120 -24.37 3.02 -6.15
C GLY A 120 -25.74 3.74 -5.98
N ASP A 121 -25.88 4.93 -6.53
CA ASP A 121 -27.14 5.71 -6.57
C ASP A 121 -28.09 5.28 -7.69
N ARG A 122 -27.66 4.39 -8.59
CA ARG A 122 -28.50 3.89 -9.66
C ARG A 122 -29.51 2.87 -9.15
N ILE A 123 -30.76 2.97 -9.63
CA ILE A 123 -31.88 2.11 -9.22
C ILE A 123 -31.58 0.63 -9.50
N ASP A 124 -30.89 0.34 -10.59
CA ASP A 124 -30.54 -1.00 -11.06
C ASP A 124 -29.21 -1.53 -10.51
N TYR A 125 -28.53 -0.78 -9.63
CA TYR A 125 -27.19 -1.14 -9.16
C TYR A 125 -27.13 -2.55 -8.53
N ILE A 126 -28.08 -2.89 -7.66
CA ILE A 126 -28.08 -4.16 -6.93
C ILE A 126 -28.24 -5.35 -7.90
N THR A 127 -29.05 -5.18 -8.94
CA THR A 127 -29.28 -6.23 -9.95
C THR A 127 -28.19 -6.32 -11.00
N GLU A 128 -27.53 -5.20 -11.30
CA GLU A 128 -26.54 -5.06 -12.37
C GLU A 128 -25.10 -4.81 -11.84
N GLU A 129 -24.84 -5.14 -10.58
CA GLU A 129 -23.53 -4.89 -9.92
C GLU A 129 -22.35 -5.42 -10.75
N ARG A 130 -22.46 -6.63 -11.30
CA ARG A 130 -21.40 -7.23 -12.13
C ARG A 130 -21.09 -6.39 -13.37
N ASP A 131 -22.11 -5.82 -13.99
CA ASP A 131 -21.92 -4.98 -15.18
C ASP A 131 -21.28 -3.64 -14.83
N TYR A 132 -21.62 -3.07 -13.67
CA TYR A 132 -20.98 -1.86 -13.16
C TYR A 132 -19.52 -2.10 -12.76
N VAL A 133 -19.20 -3.23 -12.14
CA VAL A 133 -17.81 -3.65 -11.89
C VAL A 133 -17.05 -3.83 -13.21
N ALA A 134 -17.65 -4.45 -14.21
CA ALA A 134 -17.04 -4.60 -15.55
C ALA A 134 -16.81 -3.24 -16.24
N LYS A 135 -17.69 -2.26 -16.06
CA LYS A 135 -17.48 -0.87 -16.51
C LYS A 135 -16.25 -0.25 -15.85
N CYS A 136 -16.06 -0.47 -14.55
CA CYS A 136 -14.87 0.00 -13.82
C CYS A 136 -13.59 -0.64 -14.36
N TYR A 137 -13.57 -1.93 -14.66
CA TYR A 137 -12.43 -2.60 -15.29
C TYR A 137 -12.07 -1.99 -16.66
N ARG A 138 -13.08 -1.71 -17.48
CA ARG A 138 -12.85 -1.07 -18.80
C ARG A 138 -12.33 0.36 -18.64
N LEU A 139 -12.86 1.10 -17.68
CA LEU A 139 -12.39 2.45 -17.35
C LEU A 139 -10.94 2.41 -16.86
N HIS A 140 -10.58 1.43 -16.04
CA HIS A 140 -9.22 1.21 -15.56
C HIS A 140 -8.24 0.94 -16.71
N THR A 141 -8.60 0.06 -17.64
CA THR A 141 -7.77 -0.22 -18.82
C THR A 141 -7.48 1.05 -19.62
N ARG A 142 -8.49 1.90 -19.82
CA ARG A 142 -8.31 3.20 -20.48
C ARG A 142 -7.47 4.18 -19.64
N ALA A 143 -7.68 4.19 -18.34
CA ALA A 143 -6.92 5.03 -17.42
C ALA A 143 -5.42 4.71 -17.45
N VAL A 144 -5.05 3.43 -17.43
CA VAL A 144 -3.66 2.98 -17.54
C VAL A 144 -3.04 3.41 -18.89
N SER A 145 -3.79 3.29 -19.98
CA SER A 145 -3.34 3.78 -21.30
C SER A 145 -3.12 5.29 -21.30
N SER A 146 -4.01 6.05 -20.65
CA SER A 146 -3.87 7.51 -20.49
C SER A 146 -2.62 7.87 -19.67
N MET A 147 -2.32 7.15 -18.61
CA MET A 147 -1.09 7.33 -17.82
C MET A 147 0.17 7.12 -18.67
N CYS A 148 0.19 6.09 -19.52
CA CYS A 148 1.31 5.85 -20.43
C CYS A 148 1.50 7.01 -21.41
N THR A 149 0.43 7.56 -21.94
CA THR A 149 0.47 8.72 -22.83
C THR A 149 1.01 9.95 -22.13
N VAL A 150 0.52 10.23 -20.91
CA VAL A 150 1.00 11.32 -20.08
C VAL A 150 2.49 11.17 -19.80
N ARG A 151 2.92 9.99 -19.36
CA ARG A 151 4.33 9.74 -19.03
C ARG A 151 5.26 9.94 -20.22
N ARG A 152 4.88 9.48 -21.40
CA ARG A 152 5.65 9.74 -22.64
C ARG A 152 5.87 11.24 -22.86
N ARG A 153 4.84 12.06 -22.66
CA ARG A 153 4.92 13.51 -22.81
C ARG A 153 5.80 14.17 -21.75
N MET A 154 5.84 13.60 -20.54
CA MET A 154 6.68 14.11 -19.44
C MET A 154 8.18 13.84 -19.68
N ILE A 155 8.53 12.80 -20.41
CA ILE A 155 9.91 12.38 -20.68
C ILE A 155 10.43 13.01 -21.99
N ALA A 156 9.54 13.34 -22.91
CA ALA A 156 9.88 14.02 -24.15
C ALA A 156 10.16 15.51 -23.90
#